data_1d41123be5a9114e2b58db1c69e132d1
#
_entry.id   1d41123be5a9114e2b58db1c69e132d1
#
_cell.length_a   1.000
_cell.length_b   1.000
_cell.length_c   1.000
_cell.angle_alpha   90.00
_cell.angle_beta   90.00
_cell.angle_gamma   90.00
#
_symmetry.space_group_name_H-M   'P 1'
#
loop_
_entity.id
_entity.type
_entity.pdbx_description
1 polymer ?
#
loop_
_entity_poly.entity_id
_entity_poly.type
_entity_poly.pdbx_seq_one_letter_code
_entity_poly.pdbx_strand_id
1 'polypeptide(L)'
;MRVLLVEDEAALADVIGRNLRARGHSVTLAPTAGAALLNLAAEWPDVLLLDVNLPDMTGWDVLRRLGEDDRGHLPVVVISAAPISPKRIEEFRPARCLMKPFPIDALLRILSDLDTPSELTDQADGPP
;
A
#
# COMPACT_ATOMS: atom_id res chain seq x y z
N MET A 1 -4.73 2.17 11.36
CA MET A 1 -3.57 2.74 10.64
C MET A 1 -4.01 3.89 9.73
N ARG A 2 -3.09 4.75 9.41
CA ARG A 2 -3.30 5.77 8.39
C ARG A 2 -2.90 5.17 7.04
N VAL A 3 -3.86 5.10 6.14
CA VAL A 3 -3.69 4.45 4.83
C VAL A 3 -3.76 5.51 3.73
N LEU A 4 -2.76 5.52 2.87
CA LEU A 4 -2.84 6.29 1.63
C LEU A 4 -3.19 5.30 0.52
N LEU A 5 -4.36 5.48 -0.09
CA LEU A 5 -4.84 4.63 -1.16
C LEU A 5 -4.70 5.35 -2.49
N VAL A 6 -3.85 4.82 -3.36
CA VAL A 6 -3.58 5.40 -4.67
C VAL A 6 -4.25 4.52 -5.72
N GLU A 7 -5.39 4.97 -6.20
CA GLU A 7 -6.24 4.21 -7.12
C GLU A 7 -7.07 5.18 -7.95
N ASP A 8 -7.01 5.07 -9.26
CA ASP A 8 -7.73 5.97 -10.16
C ASP A 8 -9.17 5.52 -10.48
N GLU A 9 -9.48 4.24 -10.26
CA GLU A 9 -10.83 3.73 -10.49
C GLU A 9 -11.70 4.09 -9.29
N ALA A 10 -12.56 5.08 -9.48
CA ALA A 10 -13.36 5.65 -8.38
C ALA A 10 -14.21 4.60 -7.64
N ALA A 11 -14.85 3.70 -8.39
CA ALA A 11 -15.70 2.68 -7.77
C ALA A 11 -14.91 1.75 -6.86
N LEU A 12 -13.74 1.32 -7.31
CA LEU A 12 -12.89 0.44 -6.52
C LEU A 12 -12.32 1.18 -5.30
N ALA A 13 -11.87 2.41 -5.49
CA ALA A 13 -11.36 3.24 -4.41
C ALA A 13 -12.42 3.44 -3.32
N ASP A 14 -13.68 3.63 -3.72
CA ASP A 14 -14.77 3.81 -2.80
C ASP A 14 -15.03 2.54 -1.97
N VAL A 15 -15.07 1.39 -2.63
CA VAL A 15 -15.28 0.10 -1.95
C VAL A 15 -14.17 -0.16 -0.96
N ILE A 16 -12.92 0.00 -1.39
CA ILE A 16 -11.77 -0.22 -0.52
C ILE A 16 -11.82 0.76 0.65
N GLY A 17 -12.02 2.03 0.38
CA GLY A 17 -12.03 3.06 1.41
C GLY A 17 -13.10 2.81 2.47
N ARG A 18 -14.30 2.46 2.06
CA ARG A 18 -15.40 2.19 3.00
C ARG A 18 -15.10 0.99 3.89
N ASN A 19 -14.57 -0.06 3.31
CA ASN A 19 -14.25 -1.26 4.08
C ASN A 19 -13.12 -1.02 5.08
N LEU A 20 -12.11 -0.24 4.69
CA LEU A 20 -11.01 0.09 5.59
C LEU A 20 -11.47 0.97 6.74
N ARG A 21 -12.28 1.98 6.44
CA ARG A 21 -12.82 2.86 7.49
C ARG A 21 -13.69 2.09 8.47
N ALA A 22 -14.45 1.13 7.97
CA ALA A 22 -15.28 0.28 8.83
C ALA A 22 -14.45 -0.55 9.81
N ARG A 23 -13.18 -0.78 9.48
CA ARG A 23 -12.24 -1.49 10.36
C ARG A 23 -11.41 -0.55 11.22
N GLY A 24 -11.72 0.74 11.21
CA GLY A 24 -11.05 1.71 12.07
C GLY A 24 -9.84 2.40 11.46
N HIS A 25 -9.55 2.16 10.18
CA HIS A 25 -8.43 2.84 9.52
C HIS A 25 -8.84 4.23 9.03
N SER A 26 -7.88 5.16 9.05
CA SER A 26 -8.04 6.44 8.37
C SER A 26 -7.57 6.26 6.93
N VAL A 27 -8.35 6.73 5.97
CA VAL A 27 -8.01 6.54 4.55
C VAL A 27 -7.98 7.89 3.83
N THR A 28 -6.88 8.15 3.16
CA THR A 28 -6.75 9.27 2.23
C THR A 28 -6.70 8.68 0.83
N LEU A 29 -7.48 9.23 -0.09
CA LEU A 29 -7.53 8.76 -1.47
C LEU A 29 -6.69 9.67 -2.35
N ALA A 30 -5.89 9.07 -3.22
CA ALA A 30 -5.13 9.79 -4.23
C ALA A 30 -5.43 9.14 -5.58
N PRO A 31 -6.15 9.81 -6.48
CA PRO A 31 -6.52 9.20 -7.76
C PRO A 31 -5.42 9.21 -8.80
N THR A 32 -4.32 9.91 -8.53
CA THR A 32 -3.18 10.02 -9.45
C THR A 32 -1.88 9.89 -8.69
N ALA A 33 -0.81 9.60 -9.41
CA ALA A 33 0.53 9.56 -8.82
C ALA A 33 0.94 10.94 -8.28
N GLY A 34 0.59 12.00 -9.01
CA GLY A 34 0.89 13.36 -8.55
C GLY A 34 0.22 13.66 -7.22
N ALA A 35 -1.06 13.31 -7.07
CA ALA A 35 -1.78 13.49 -5.82
C ALA A 35 -1.15 12.67 -4.70
N ALA A 36 -0.71 11.44 -5.01
CA ALA A 36 -0.05 10.59 -4.03
C ALA A 36 1.25 11.22 -3.53
N LEU A 37 2.06 11.74 -4.44
CA LEU A 37 3.32 12.37 -4.08
C LEU A 37 3.12 13.61 -3.22
N LEU A 38 2.10 14.41 -3.51
CA LEU A 38 1.75 15.57 -2.69
C LEU A 38 1.33 15.13 -1.28
N ASN A 39 0.51 14.09 -1.19
CA ASN A 39 0.09 13.58 0.12
C ASN A 39 1.27 13.04 0.91
N LEU A 40 2.18 12.31 0.26
CA LEU A 40 3.36 11.75 0.93
C LEU A 40 4.28 12.85 1.44
N ALA A 41 4.39 13.95 0.70
CA ALA A 41 5.20 15.09 1.13
C ALA A 41 4.59 15.81 2.33
N ALA A 42 3.27 15.81 2.43
CA ALA A 42 2.58 16.51 3.51
C ALA A 42 2.44 15.66 4.78
N GLU A 43 2.14 14.38 4.62
CA GLU A 43 1.91 13.50 5.76
C GLU A 43 2.29 12.07 5.41
N TRP A 44 3.18 11.47 6.18
CA TRP A 44 3.63 10.10 5.96
C TRP A 44 2.58 9.11 6.48
N PRO A 45 2.08 8.20 5.64
CA PRO A 45 1.09 7.22 6.10
C PRO A 45 1.77 6.04 6.80
N ASP A 46 0.95 5.20 7.42
CA ASP A 46 1.44 3.95 8.01
C ASP A 46 1.58 2.86 6.95
N VAL A 47 0.78 2.94 5.90
CA VAL A 47 0.84 1.99 4.79
C VAL A 47 0.40 2.68 3.49
N LEU A 48 1.02 2.28 2.39
CA LEU A 48 0.70 2.78 1.06
C LEU A 48 0.08 1.64 0.25
N LEU A 49 -1.16 1.83 -0.20
CA LEU A 49 -1.81 0.92 -1.15
C LEU A 49 -1.68 1.56 -2.52
N LEU A 50 -0.97 0.91 -3.42
CA LEU A 50 -0.51 1.56 -4.65
C LEU A 50 -0.84 0.74 -5.88
N ASP A 51 -1.72 1.28 -6.74
CA ASP A 51 -1.99 0.70 -8.04
C ASP A 51 -0.79 0.96 -8.95
N VAL A 52 -0.42 -0.03 -9.72
CA VAL A 52 0.67 0.10 -10.70
C VAL A 52 0.25 1.01 -11.86
N ASN A 53 -0.99 0.90 -12.31
CA ASN A 53 -1.46 1.66 -13.47
C ASN A 53 -2.21 2.91 -13.04
N LEU A 54 -1.55 4.04 -13.13
CA LEU A 54 -2.14 5.34 -12.81
C LEU A 54 -2.19 6.18 -14.08
N PRO A 55 -3.08 7.19 -14.15
CA PRO A 55 -3.26 7.93 -15.40
C PRO A 55 -2.07 8.80 -15.79
N ASP A 56 -1.30 9.27 -14.84
CA ASP A 56 -0.19 10.19 -15.10
C ASP A 56 1.20 9.52 -15.12
N MET A 57 1.38 8.44 -14.35
CA MET A 57 2.62 7.66 -14.37
C MET A 57 2.36 6.32 -13.69
N THR A 58 3.34 5.42 -13.68
CA THR A 58 3.15 4.12 -13.02
C THR A 58 3.36 4.24 -11.52
N GLY A 59 2.81 3.27 -10.77
CA GLY A 59 3.07 3.19 -9.34
C GLY A 59 4.56 3.01 -9.04
N TRP A 60 5.27 2.30 -9.92
CA TRP A 60 6.73 2.14 -9.76
C TRP A 60 7.46 3.47 -9.79
N ASP A 61 6.98 4.41 -10.61
CA ASP A 61 7.56 5.75 -10.66
C ASP A 61 7.37 6.51 -9.36
N VAL A 62 6.22 6.31 -8.70
CA VAL A 62 5.97 6.89 -7.38
C VAL A 62 7.03 6.39 -6.40
N LEU A 63 7.27 5.07 -6.40
CA LEU A 63 8.26 4.48 -5.48
C LEU A 63 9.67 4.95 -5.78
N ARG A 64 10.03 5.13 -7.05
CA ARG A 64 11.34 5.66 -7.40
C ARG A 64 11.56 7.06 -6.86
N ARG A 65 10.53 7.87 -6.90
CA ARG A 65 10.61 9.25 -6.41
C ARG A 65 10.76 9.35 -4.90
N LEU A 66 10.30 8.31 -4.18
CA LEU A 66 10.48 8.27 -2.73
C LEU A 66 11.92 7.95 -2.31
N GLY A 67 12.66 7.24 -3.16
CA GLY A 67 14.01 6.81 -2.82
C GLY A 67 14.02 5.56 -1.93
N GLU A 68 15.15 4.88 -1.89
CA GLU A 68 15.27 3.61 -1.19
C GLU A 68 15.12 3.74 0.32
N ASP A 69 15.71 4.78 0.91
CA ASP A 69 15.67 4.96 2.36
C ASP A 69 14.25 5.19 2.84
N ASP A 70 13.51 6.05 2.14
CA ASP A 70 12.13 6.34 2.52
C ASP A 70 11.24 5.12 2.34
N ARG A 71 11.44 4.37 1.25
CA ARG A 71 10.67 3.14 1.00
C ARG A 71 10.92 2.09 2.07
N GLY A 72 12.14 2.05 2.60
CA GLY A 72 12.49 1.06 3.61
C GLY A 72 11.68 1.19 4.89
N HIS A 73 11.09 2.34 5.13
CA HIS A 73 10.29 2.60 6.33
C HIS A 73 8.80 2.65 6.05
N LEU A 74 8.37 2.37 4.83
CA LEU A 74 6.97 2.44 4.44
C LEU A 74 6.52 1.11 3.86
N PRO A 75 5.64 0.38 4.56
CA PRO A 75 5.05 -0.81 3.97
C PRO A 75 4.21 -0.43 2.75
N VAL A 76 4.48 -1.07 1.63
CA VAL A 76 3.77 -0.83 0.38
C VAL A 76 3.06 -2.10 -0.06
N VAL A 77 1.76 -1.99 -0.30
CA VAL A 77 0.98 -3.07 -0.92
C VAL A 77 0.74 -2.65 -2.36
N VAL A 78 1.34 -3.38 -3.27
CA VAL A 78 1.22 -3.08 -4.70
C VAL A 78 0.01 -3.83 -5.27
N ILE A 79 -0.83 -3.11 -5.99
CA ILE A 79 -2.04 -3.65 -6.60
C ILE A 79 -1.85 -3.60 -8.11
N SER A 80 -2.05 -4.72 -8.79
CA SER A 80 -1.78 -4.82 -10.21
C SER A 80 -2.81 -5.68 -10.94
N ALA A 81 -3.15 -5.31 -12.17
CA ALA A 81 -4.02 -6.12 -13.03
C ALA A 81 -3.25 -7.26 -13.71
N ALA A 82 -1.93 -7.22 -13.65
CA ALA A 82 -1.08 -8.23 -14.28
C ALA A 82 -0.05 -8.75 -13.27
N PRO A 83 0.50 -9.95 -13.49
CA PRO A 83 1.54 -10.47 -12.61
C PRO A 83 2.73 -9.52 -12.55
N ILE A 84 3.31 -9.38 -11.36
CA ILE A 84 4.46 -8.51 -11.16
C ILE A 84 5.72 -9.32 -11.37
N SER A 85 6.66 -8.80 -12.16
CA SER A 85 7.90 -9.52 -12.45
C SER A 85 8.76 -9.66 -11.19
N PRO A 86 9.54 -10.76 -11.10
CA PRO A 86 10.48 -10.91 -9.99
C PRO A 86 11.47 -9.76 -9.90
N LYS A 87 11.83 -9.17 -11.03
CA LYS A 87 12.75 -8.04 -11.08
C LYS A 87 12.19 -6.83 -10.35
N ARG A 88 10.88 -6.56 -10.52
CA ARG A 88 10.22 -5.45 -9.81
C ARG A 88 10.14 -5.71 -8.31
N ILE A 89 9.85 -6.95 -7.94
CA ILE A 89 9.78 -7.32 -6.53
C ILE A 89 11.16 -7.14 -5.88
N GLU A 90 12.21 -7.55 -6.57
CA GLU A 90 13.57 -7.39 -6.07
C GLU A 90 13.95 -5.93 -5.95
N GLU A 91 13.59 -5.13 -6.95
CA GLU A 91 13.93 -3.71 -6.98
C GLU A 91 13.22 -2.92 -5.87
N PHE A 92 11.92 -3.13 -5.72
CA PHE A 92 11.10 -2.29 -4.85
C PHE A 92 10.71 -2.94 -3.52
N ARG A 93 10.79 -4.24 -3.42
CA ARG A 93 10.52 -5.00 -2.19
C ARG A 93 9.21 -4.60 -1.50
N PRO A 94 8.07 -4.68 -2.22
CA PRO A 94 6.80 -4.38 -1.58
C PRO A 94 6.50 -5.36 -0.45
N ALA A 95 5.78 -4.88 0.56
CA ALA A 95 5.40 -5.75 1.68
C ALA A 95 4.47 -6.87 1.20
N ARG A 96 3.56 -6.54 0.28
CA ARG A 96 2.65 -7.51 -0.33
C ARG A 96 2.31 -7.07 -1.75
N CYS A 97 1.88 -8.04 -2.55
CA CYS A 97 1.37 -7.79 -3.89
C CYS A 97 -0.01 -8.40 -4.00
N LEU A 98 -0.93 -7.70 -4.64
CA LEU A 98 -2.31 -8.15 -4.77
C LEU A 98 -2.76 -7.96 -6.21
N MET A 99 -3.24 -9.02 -6.86
CA MET A 99 -3.63 -8.96 -8.25
C MET A 99 -5.13 -8.77 -8.39
N LYS A 100 -5.53 -7.84 -9.26
CA LYS A 100 -6.94 -7.59 -9.58
C LYS A 100 -7.48 -8.68 -10.51
N PRO A 101 -8.73 -9.10 -10.35
CA PRO A 101 -9.64 -8.74 -9.27
C PRO A 101 -9.32 -9.54 -8.01
N PHE A 102 -9.53 -8.95 -6.86
CA PHE A 102 -9.27 -9.62 -5.58
C PHE A 102 -10.48 -9.48 -4.66
N PRO A 103 -10.70 -10.47 -3.77
CA PRO A 103 -11.74 -10.31 -2.76
C PRO A 103 -11.30 -9.25 -1.74
N ILE A 104 -12.22 -8.42 -1.32
CA ILE A 104 -11.90 -7.37 -0.35
C ILE A 104 -11.31 -7.96 0.94
N ASP A 105 -11.74 -9.17 1.32
CA ASP A 105 -11.23 -9.84 2.50
C ASP A 105 -9.73 -10.11 2.42
N ALA A 106 -9.19 -10.34 1.22
CA ALA A 106 -7.76 -10.54 1.04
C ALA A 106 -6.99 -9.28 1.41
N LEU A 107 -7.48 -8.12 0.98
CA LEU A 107 -6.85 -6.85 1.32
C LEU A 107 -6.96 -6.55 2.81
N LEU A 108 -8.13 -6.79 3.40
CA LEU A 108 -8.34 -6.55 4.82
C LEU A 108 -7.41 -7.42 5.67
N ARG A 109 -7.19 -8.65 5.24
CA ARG A 109 -6.27 -9.56 5.94
C ARG A 109 -4.83 -9.07 5.85
N ILE A 110 -4.43 -8.62 4.68
CA ILE A 110 -3.08 -8.06 4.49
C ILE A 110 -2.87 -6.88 5.44
N LEU A 111 -3.82 -5.96 5.51
CA LEU A 111 -3.68 -4.80 6.38
C LEU A 111 -3.69 -5.18 7.85
N SER A 112 -4.49 -6.17 8.21
CA SER A 112 -4.50 -6.69 9.57
C SER A 112 -3.13 -7.26 9.96
N ASP A 113 -2.51 -8.00 9.04
CA ASP A 113 -1.17 -8.55 9.27
C ASP A 113 -0.13 -7.46 9.42
N LEU A 114 -0.21 -6.42 8.60
CA LEU A 114 0.74 -5.31 8.65
C LEU A 114 0.54 -4.44 9.89
N ASP A 115 -0.67 -4.41 10.43
CA ASP A 115 -1.00 -3.63 11.62
C ASP A 115 -0.60 -4.36 12.90
N THR A 116 -0.22 -5.62 12.81
CA THR A 116 0.22 -6.38 13.96
C THR A 116 1.53 -5.81 14.47
N PRO A 117 1.61 -5.40 15.75
CA PRO A 117 2.84 -4.83 16.28
C PRO A 117 4.01 -5.78 16.17
N SER A 118 5.15 -5.28 15.72
CA SER A 118 6.34 -6.11 15.56
C SER A 118 6.86 -6.66 16.87
N GLU A 119 6.59 -6.00 17.97
CA GLU A 119 7.00 -6.51 19.26
C GLU A 119 6.29 -7.79 19.63
N LEU A 120 5.14 -8.07 19.07
CA LEU A 120 4.50 -9.36 19.27
C LEU A 120 5.30 -10.46 18.60
N THR A 121 5.83 -10.17 17.44
CA THR A 121 6.70 -11.09 16.74
C THR A 121 8.01 -11.27 17.48
N ASP A 122 8.57 -10.19 17.96
CA ASP A 122 9.81 -10.23 18.73
C ASP A 122 9.66 -11.05 20.00
N GLN A 123 8.53 -10.90 20.67
CA GLN A 123 8.26 -11.68 21.87
C GLN A 123 8.10 -13.15 21.56
N ALA A 124 7.56 -13.46 20.42
CA ALA A 124 7.45 -14.84 20.01
C ALA A 124 8.80 -15.43 19.69
N ASP A 125 9.70 -14.61 19.16
CA ASP A 125 11.03 -15.01 18.87
C ASP A 125 11.85 -15.09 20.12
N GLY A 126 11.53 -14.26 20.95
CA GLY A 126 12.22 -14.15 22.03
C GLY A 126 12.43 -14.81 22.87
N PRO A 127 12.98 -14.96 23.48
CA PRO A 127 13.24 -15.71 24.17
C PRO A 127 12.55 -15.61 24.92
N PRO A 128 12.15 -15.89 24.87
CA PRO A 128 11.67 -15.69 25.59
C PRO A 128 11.79 -16.28 26.48
#